data_8fe0e7c985537725b5ca15f829a63408
#
_entry.id   8fe0e7c985537725b5ca15f829a63408
#
_cell.length_a   1.000
_cell.length_b   1.000
_cell.length_c   1.000
_cell.angle_alpha   90.00
_cell.angle_beta   90.00
_cell.angle_gamma   90.00
#
_symmetry.space_group_name_H-M   'P 1'
#
loop_
_entity.id
_entity.type
_entity.pdbx_description
1 polymer ?
#
loop_
_entity_poly.entity_id
_entity_poly.type
_entity_poly.pdbx_seq_one_letter_code
_entity_poly.pdbx_strand_id
1 'polypeptide(L)'
;MNQGFNPLKSKQLFAHPKRLLKESAWNEHVPFAMLLVELQRPRVIVELGTHCGVSYCAFCQAVTETGVRASCYAVDTWAGDSHTGPYGDDVYESLKAHHKRYESFSQLLRMTFDEALQQVADKSVDLLHIDGLHTYEAVKRDYSSWLAKMSEKGIILFHDTVVTDRNFGVHQLWRELAPSFPHFNFEHGCGLGILAVGKEQPEAVTNFLQTANANASTTREVFSSLGRRLQAEMVLADTREEMTVLSALKITCRKVCKLLLLRFGFFRKS
;
A
#
# COMPACT_ATOMS: atom_id res chain seq x y z
N MET A 1 -1.70 -10.87 -33.05
CA MET A 1 -0.45 -10.54 -32.35
C MET A 1 -0.82 -9.93 -31.01
N ASN A 2 -0.57 -10.67 -29.94
CA ASN A 2 -0.87 -10.19 -28.57
C ASN A 2 0.04 -8.99 -28.29
N GLN A 3 -0.50 -7.79 -28.17
CA GLN A 3 0.30 -6.62 -27.78
C GLN A 3 0.66 -6.80 -26.30
N GLY A 4 1.93 -7.07 -26.01
CA GLY A 4 2.42 -7.17 -24.64
C GLY A 4 2.05 -5.93 -23.81
N PHE A 5 2.13 -6.05 -22.50
CA PHE A 5 1.89 -4.92 -21.58
C PHE A 5 2.80 -3.72 -21.93
N ASN A 6 2.20 -2.55 -22.09
CA ASN A 6 2.91 -1.30 -22.34
C ASN A 6 2.70 -0.32 -21.17
N PRO A 7 3.72 -0.12 -20.30
CA PRO A 7 3.60 0.75 -19.13
C PRO A 7 3.31 2.20 -19.49
N LEU A 8 3.69 2.68 -20.67
CA LEU A 8 3.46 4.06 -21.11
C LEU A 8 1.97 4.39 -21.36
N LYS A 9 1.11 3.36 -21.41
CA LYS A 9 -0.34 3.54 -21.55
C LYS A 9 -1.05 3.72 -20.20
N SER A 10 -0.38 3.42 -19.09
CA SER A 10 -0.97 3.52 -17.75
C SER A 10 -0.63 4.87 -17.11
N LYS A 11 -1.67 5.63 -16.75
CA LYS A 11 -1.51 6.83 -15.93
C LYS A 11 -1.26 6.48 -14.46
N GLN A 12 -1.75 5.33 -14.01
CA GLN A 12 -1.69 4.91 -12.61
C GLN A 12 -0.25 4.65 -12.15
N LEU A 13 0.63 4.20 -13.04
CA LEU A 13 2.07 4.03 -12.74
C LEU A 13 2.78 5.31 -12.29
N PHE A 14 2.27 6.47 -12.70
CA PHE A 14 2.90 7.76 -12.45
C PHE A 14 2.05 8.66 -11.54
N ALA A 15 0.94 8.13 -11.01
CA ALA A 15 0.07 8.87 -10.11
C ALA A 15 0.80 9.24 -8.80
N HIS A 16 0.38 10.36 -8.20
CA HIS A 16 0.87 10.77 -6.88
C HIS A 16 -0.05 10.21 -5.80
N PRO A 17 0.44 9.28 -4.95
CA PRO A 17 -0.36 8.74 -3.86
C PRO A 17 -0.76 9.83 -2.87
N LYS A 18 -2.00 9.76 -2.40
CA LYS A 18 -2.54 10.69 -1.39
C LYS A 18 -2.20 10.28 0.05
N ARG A 19 -1.69 9.07 0.23
CA ARG A 19 -1.21 8.55 1.51
C ARG A 19 0.11 7.81 1.31
N LEU A 20 1.17 8.39 1.78
CA LEU A 20 2.48 7.79 1.98
C LEU A 20 2.89 8.05 3.44
N LEU A 21 3.61 7.12 4.04
CA LEU A 21 4.10 7.24 5.40
C LEU A 21 5.57 6.82 5.42
N LYS A 22 6.40 7.61 6.07
CA LYS A 22 7.86 7.50 6.04
C LYS A 22 8.37 6.10 6.38
N GLU A 23 7.73 5.46 7.35
CA GLU A 23 8.14 4.16 7.88
C GLU A 23 7.52 2.96 7.14
N SER A 24 6.72 3.19 6.08
CA SER A 24 6.03 2.11 5.40
C SER A 24 6.89 1.49 4.30
N ALA A 25 7.19 0.19 4.40
CA ALA A 25 7.79 -0.60 3.33
C ALA A 25 6.90 -0.67 2.08
N TRP A 26 5.60 -0.46 2.23
CA TRP A 26 4.62 -0.49 1.15
C TRP A 26 4.72 0.68 0.16
N ASN A 27 5.40 1.77 0.53
CA ASN A 27 5.57 2.92 -0.37
C ASN A 27 6.13 2.51 -1.73
N GLU A 28 7.05 1.54 -1.76
CA GLU A 28 7.68 1.07 -3.00
C GLU A 28 6.75 0.25 -3.89
N HIS A 29 5.68 -0.33 -3.34
CA HIS A 29 4.70 -1.12 -4.09
C HIS A 29 3.48 -0.32 -4.57
N VAL A 30 3.32 0.91 -4.11
CA VAL A 30 2.16 1.75 -4.47
C VAL A 30 1.98 1.90 -5.98
N PRO A 31 3.04 2.13 -6.81
CA PRO A 31 2.86 2.22 -8.26
C PRO A 31 2.27 0.94 -8.87
N PHE A 32 2.67 -0.23 -8.36
CA PHE A 32 2.10 -1.50 -8.81
C PHE A 32 0.66 -1.70 -8.32
N ALA A 33 0.36 -1.38 -7.06
CA ALA A 33 -0.99 -1.47 -6.52
C ALA A 33 -2.00 -0.68 -7.34
N MET A 34 -1.65 0.55 -7.71
CA MET A 34 -2.50 1.41 -8.53
C MET A 34 -2.66 0.88 -9.96
N LEU A 35 -1.57 0.39 -10.56
CA LEU A 35 -1.62 -0.27 -11.87
C LEU A 35 -2.50 -1.52 -11.84
N LEU A 36 -2.40 -2.36 -10.79
CA LEU A 36 -3.16 -3.60 -10.71
C LEU A 36 -4.67 -3.34 -10.72
N VAL A 37 -5.13 -2.33 -10.02
CA VAL A 37 -6.55 -1.92 -10.04
C VAL A 37 -6.98 -1.49 -11.46
N GLU A 38 -6.13 -0.79 -12.20
CA GLU A 38 -6.39 -0.40 -13.59
C GLU A 38 -6.50 -1.63 -14.51
N LEU A 39 -5.58 -2.60 -14.36
CA LEU A 39 -5.53 -3.80 -15.21
C LEU A 39 -6.64 -4.80 -14.89
N GLN A 40 -6.88 -5.05 -13.60
CA GLN A 40 -7.83 -6.06 -13.14
C GLN A 40 -9.26 -5.58 -13.16
N ARG A 41 -9.50 -4.29 -12.86
CA ARG A 41 -10.83 -3.66 -12.68
C ARG A 41 -11.71 -4.44 -11.69
N PRO A 42 -11.25 -4.62 -10.45
CA PRO A 42 -11.89 -5.48 -9.46
C PRO A 42 -13.26 -4.93 -9.03
N ARG A 43 -14.19 -5.82 -8.70
CA ARG A 43 -15.50 -5.47 -8.10
C ARG A 43 -15.45 -5.47 -6.59
N VAL A 44 -14.63 -6.34 -6.00
CA VAL A 44 -14.43 -6.43 -4.56
C VAL A 44 -12.93 -6.51 -4.28
N ILE A 45 -12.46 -5.60 -3.44
CA ILE A 45 -11.08 -5.57 -2.90
C ILE A 45 -11.15 -5.79 -1.40
N VAL A 46 -10.34 -6.70 -0.89
CA VAL A 46 -10.19 -6.94 0.55
C VAL A 46 -8.72 -6.87 0.92
N GLU A 47 -8.41 -6.21 2.03
CA GLU A 47 -7.09 -6.21 2.64
C GLU A 47 -7.18 -6.75 4.06
N LEU A 48 -6.31 -7.70 4.39
CA LEU A 48 -6.13 -8.31 5.71
C LEU A 48 -4.82 -7.80 6.31
N GLY A 49 -4.91 -7.01 7.38
CA GLY A 49 -3.76 -6.32 7.98
C GLY A 49 -3.54 -4.96 7.31
N THR A 50 -4.35 -3.98 7.67
CA THR A 50 -4.33 -2.66 7.02
C THR A 50 -3.37 -1.70 7.71
N HIS A 51 -3.15 -1.83 9.02
CA HIS A 51 -2.25 -0.97 9.80
C HIS A 51 -2.50 0.52 9.50
N CYS A 52 -1.48 1.22 9.01
CA CYS A 52 -1.55 2.64 8.65
C CYS A 52 -2.26 2.91 7.31
N GLY A 53 -2.59 1.88 6.53
CA GLY A 53 -3.39 1.95 5.31
C GLY A 53 -2.72 2.56 4.09
N VAL A 54 -1.41 2.43 3.91
CA VAL A 54 -0.71 2.90 2.70
C VAL A 54 -1.16 2.11 1.48
N SER A 55 -1.11 0.78 1.53
CA SER A 55 -1.58 -0.16 0.51
C SER A 55 -3.05 0.03 0.19
N TYR A 56 -3.87 0.00 1.23
CA TYR A 56 -5.32 0.12 1.11
C TYR A 56 -5.76 1.43 0.47
N CYS A 57 -5.17 2.54 0.90
CA CYS A 57 -5.48 3.85 0.31
C CYS A 57 -4.99 3.97 -1.13
N ALA A 58 -3.92 3.27 -1.52
CA ALA A 58 -3.48 3.21 -2.91
C ALA A 58 -4.52 2.49 -3.78
N PHE A 59 -5.07 1.34 -3.32
CA PHE A 59 -6.16 0.66 -4.02
C PHE A 59 -7.41 1.56 -4.14
N CYS A 60 -7.85 2.17 -3.05
CA CYS A 60 -9.02 3.06 -3.05
C CYS A 60 -8.82 4.28 -3.95
N GLN A 61 -7.63 4.88 -3.96
CA GLN A 61 -7.31 5.99 -4.87
C GLN A 61 -7.39 5.54 -6.33
N ALA A 62 -6.80 4.38 -6.66
CA ALA A 62 -6.85 3.85 -8.00
C ALA A 62 -8.28 3.54 -8.46
N VAL A 63 -9.13 2.99 -7.58
CA VAL A 63 -10.57 2.80 -7.84
C VAL A 63 -11.23 4.14 -8.23
N THR A 64 -10.96 5.20 -7.46
CA THR A 64 -11.49 6.53 -7.74
C THR A 64 -10.99 7.09 -9.08
N GLU A 65 -9.68 7.01 -9.33
CA GLU A 65 -9.06 7.64 -10.50
C GLU A 65 -9.32 6.90 -11.81
N THR A 66 -9.52 5.58 -11.74
CA THR A 66 -9.83 4.75 -12.91
C THR A 66 -11.34 4.64 -13.18
N GLY A 67 -12.18 5.14 -12.26
CA GLY A 67 -13.64 5.03 -12.36
C GLY A 67 -14.15 3.58 -12.26
N VAL A 68 -13.37 2.68 -11.69
CA VAL A 68 -13.79 1.30 -11.41
C VAL A 68 -14.87 1.32 -10.34
N ARG A 69 -15.94 0.53 -10.54
CA ARG A 69 -16.98 0.34 -9.51
C ARG A 69 -16.59 -0.84 -8.63
N ALA A 70 -16.02 -0.55 -7.47
CA ALA A 70 -15.58 -1.56 -6.51
C ALA A 70 -16.20 -1.31 -5.13
N SER A 71 -16.37 -2.40 -4.35
CA SER A 71 -16.52 -2.34 -2.89
C SER A 71 -15.18 -2.73 -2.27
N CYS A 72 -14.68 -1.92 -1.35
CA CYS A 72 -13.39 -2.13 -0.72
C CYS A 72 -13.54 -2.35 0.79
N TYR A 73 -12.81 -3.32 1.35
CA TYR A 73 -12.86 -3.67 2.76
C TYR A 73 -11.43 -3.74 3.31
N ALA A 74 -11.14 -2.92 4.31
CA ALA A 74 -9.93 -2.98 5.11
C ALA A 74 -10.23 -3.71 6.41
N VAL A 75 -9.59 -4.83 6.66
CA VAL A 75 -9.81 -5.65 7.84
C VAL A 75 -8.57 -5.60 8.74
N ASP A 76 -8.75 -5.10 9.95
CA ASP A 76 -7.70 -5.05 10.97
C ASP A 76 -8.36 -4.90 12.34
N THR A 77 -7.73 -5.39 13.38
CA THR A 77 -8.15 -5.10 14.77
C THR A 77 -7.69 -3.73 15.24
N TRP A 78 -6.67 -3.19 14.58
CA TRP A 78 -5.91 -2.00 14.99
C TRP A 78 -5.45 -2.05 16.45
N ALA A 79 -5.07 -3.25 16.90
CA ALA A 79 -4.49 -3.49 18.22
C ALA A 79 -2.99 -3.79 18.18
N GLY A 80 -2.46 -4.05 16.97
CA GLY A 80 -1.11 -4.55 16.76
C GLY A 80 -0.99 -6.06 16.96
N ASP A 81 0.21 -6.58 16.76
CA ASP A 81 0.55 -8.00 16.89
C ASP A 81 1.98 -8.21 17.44
N SER A 82 2.46 -9.45 17.44
CA SER A 82 3.79 -9.79 17.95
C SER A 82 4.95 -9.28 17.07
N HIS A 83 4.71 -8.91 15.81
CA HIS A 83 5.73 -8.39 14.88
C HIS A 83 5.74 -6.86 14.83
N THR A 84 4.56 -6.23 14.83
CA THR A 84 4.41 -4.78 14.80
C THR A 84 4.48 -4.15 16.20
N GLY A 85 4.27 -4.95 17.26
CA GLY A 85 4.03 -4.46 18.62
C GLY A 85 2.62 -3.86 18.78
N PRO A 86 2.22 -3.55 20.02
CA PRO A 86 0.94 -2.89 20.27
C PRO A 86 1.02 -1.43 19.81
N TYR A 87 -0.06 -0.94 19.17
CA TYR A 87 -0.24 0.46 18.84
C TYR A 87 -1.63 0.96 19.24
N GLY A 88 -1.74 2.28 19.46
CA GLY A 88 -2.95 2.88 20.00
C GLY A 88 -3.98 3.24 18.92
N ASP A 89 -5.09 3.80 19.37
CA ASP A 89 -6.18 4.25 18.48
C ASP A 89 -5.76 5.37 17.52
N ASP A 90 -4.64 6.04 17.74
CA ASP A 90 -4.10 7.09 16.87
C ASP A 90 -3.82 6.59 15.43
N VAL A 91 -3.36 5.35 15.27
CA VAL A 91 -3.16 4.71 13.97
C VAL A 91 -4.50 4.58 13.24
N TYR A 92 -5.51 4.04 13.92
CA TYR A 92 -6.85 3.89 13.37
C TYR A 92 -7.50 5.24 13.03
N GLU A 93 -7.47 6.20 13.96
CA GLU A 93 -8.09 7.52 13.76
C GLU A 93 -7.40 8.32 12.65
N SER A 94 -6.07 8.21 12.51
CA SER A 94 -5.32 8.78 11.39
C SER A 94 -5.78 8.20 10.04
N LEU A 95 -5.91 6.87 9.96
CA LEU A 95 -6.42 6.22 8.76
C LEU A 95 -7.87 6.60 8.48
N LYS A 96 -8.73 6.55 9.48
CA LYS A 96 -10.15 6.89 9.38
C LYS A 96 -10.39 8.32 8.88
N ALA A 97 -9.60 9.28 9.37
CA ALA A 97 -9.65 10.66 8.90
C ALA A 97 -9.30 10.75 7.40
N HIS A 98 -8.29 10.00 6.94
CA HIS A 98 -7.92 9.96 5.53
C HIS A 98 -8.95 9.20 4.69
N HIS A 99 -9.50 8.10 5.21
CA HIS A 99 -10.45 7.20 4.56
C HIS A 99 -11.80 7.86 4.21
N LYS A 100 -12.22 8.91 4.91
CA LYS A 100 -13.47 9.65 4.63
C LYS A 100 -13.69 9.96 3.15
N ARG A 101 -12.64 10.15 2.38
CA ARG A 101 -12.71 10.39 0.93
C ARG A 101 -13.14 9.18 0.10
N TYR A 102 -13.15 7.98 0.70
CA TYR A 102 -13.47 6.71 0.05
C TYR A 102 -14.72 6.03 0.65
N GLU A 103 -15.34 6.59 1.69
CA GLU A 103 -16.45 5.97 2.46
C GLU A 103 -17.67 5.61 1.63
N SER A 104 -17.83 6.21 0.45
CA SER A 104 -18.95 5.89 -0.47
C SER A 104 -18.87 4.48 -1.08
N PHE A 105 -17.68 3.86 -1.08
CA PHE A 105 -17.46 2.52 -1.64
C PHE A 105 -16.51 1.66 -0.80
N SER A 106 -16.05 2.14 0.33
CA SER A 106 -15.01 1.52 1.15
C SER A 106 -15.37 1.54 2.62
N GLN A 107 -15.02 0.46 3.34
CA GLN A 107 -15.29 0.28 4.77
C GLN A 107 -14.04 -0.16 5.52
N LEU A 108 -13.84 0.40 6.71
CA LEU A 108 -12.85 -0.06 7.68
C LEU A 108 -13.55 -1.02 8.66
N LEU A 109 -13.22 -2.30 8.60
CA LEU A 109 -13.78 -3.36 9.43
C LEU A 109 -12.84 -3.63 10.61
N ARG A 110 -13.11 -3.00 11.76
CA ARG A 110 -12.31 -3.17 12.98
C ARG A 110 -12.68 -4.46 13.69
N MET A 111 -12.17 -5.57 13.17
CA MET A 111 -12.45 -6.94 13.63
C MET A 111 -11.33 -7.90 13.20
N THR A 112 -11.39 -9.12 13.66
CA THR A 112 -10.47 -10.18 13.21
C THR A 112 -10.77 -10.61 11.77
N PHE A 113 -9.79 -11.24 11.11
CA PHE A 113 -9.97 -11.75 9.74
C PHE A 113 -11.03 -12.85 9.67
N ASP A 114 -11.18 -13.65 10.72
CA ASP A 114 -12.20 -14.72 10.82
C ASP A 114 -13.62 -14.13 10.94
N GLU A 115 -13.80 -13.08 11.73
CA GLU A 115 -15.09 -12.38 11.84
C GLU A 115 -15.47 -11.73 10.51
N ALA A 116 -14.50 -11.14 9.80
CA ALA A 116 -14.74 -10.49 8.52
C ALA A 116 -15.15 -11.46 7.39
N LEU A 117 -14.88 -12.78 7.52
CA LEU A 117 -15.37 -13.78 6.57
C LEU A 117 -16.91 -13.76 6.43
N GLN A 118 -17.63 -13.40 7.49
CA GLN A 118 -19.09 -13.31 7.46
C GLN A 118 -19.61 -12.06 6.75
N GLN A 119 -18.76 -11.06 6.54
CA GLN A 119 -19.12 -9.79 5.89
C GLN A 119 -18.94 -9.84 4.38
N VAL A 120 -18.22 -10.85 3.86
CA VAL A 120 -17.85 -10.96 2.46
C VAL A 120 -18.44 -12.23 1.85
N ALA A 121 -19.14 -12.09 0.74
CA ALA A 121 -19.75 -13.23 0.06
C ALA A 121 -18.71 -14.16 -0.55
N ASP A 122 -19.00 -15.47 -0.60
CA ASP A 122 -18.15 -16.42 -1.28
C ASP A 122 -18.05 -16.11 -2.77
N LYS A 123 -16.90 -16.40 -3.37
CA LYS A 123 -16.60 -16.21 -4.80
C LYS A 123 -16.82 -14.78 -5.30
N SER A 124 -16.69 -13.78 -4.42
CA SER A 124 -16.91 -12.38 -4.76
C SER A 124 -15.64 -11.55 -4.86
N VAL A 125 -14.56 -11.93 -4.17
CA VAL A 125 -13.33 -11.14 -4.05
C VAL A 125 -12.49 -11.28 -5.31
N ASP A 126 -12.28 -10.17 -6.00
CA ASP A 126 -11.42 -10.12 -7.18
C ASP A 126 -9.96 -9.80 -6.78
N LEU A 127 -9.73 -9.00 -5.76
CA LEU A 127 -8.40 -8.69 -5.24
C LEU A 127 -8.35 -8.85 -3.71
N LEU A 128 -7.51 -9.76 -3.24
CA LEU A 128 -7.21 -9.96 -1.82
C LEU A 128 -5.76 -9.60 -1.57
N HIS A 129 -5.49 -8.75 -0.58
CA HIS A 129 -4.15 -8.48 -0.09
C HIS A 129 -4.00 -9.05 1.31
N ILE A 130 -2.99 -9.89 1.53
CA ILE A 130 -2.67 -10.53 2.81
C ILE A 130 -1.37 -9.91 3.35
N ASP A 131 -1.49 -9.17 4.44
CA ASP A 131 -0.39 -8.44 5.11
C ASP A 131 -0.63 -8.41 6.64
N GLY A 132 -1.11 -9.53 7.19
CA GLY A 132 -1.38 -9.71 8.62
C GLY A 132 -0.16 -10.23 9.39
N LEU A 133 -0.39 -11.10 10.37
CA LEU A 133 0.70 -11.71 11.13
C LEU A 133 1.54 -12.64 10.24
N HIS A 134 2.82 -12.39 10.14
CA HIS A 134 3.72 -12.94 9.11
C HIS A 134 4.26 -14.35 9.42
N THR A 135 3.83 -15.03 10.50
CA THR A 135 4.25 -16.43 10.73
C THR A 135 3.65 -17.35 9.66
N TYR A 136 4.33 -18.47 9.36
CA TYR A 136 3.84 -19.42 8.35
C TYR A 136 2.42 -19.92 8.65
N GLU A 137 2.14 -20.26 9.93
CA GLU A 137 0.85 -20.76 10.35
C GLU A 137 -0.26 -19.70 10.19
N ALA A 138 0.04 -18.44 10.52
CA ALA A 138 -0.92 -17.35 10.39
C ALA A 138 -1.25 -17.07 8.93
N VAL A 139 -0.24 -16.82 8.09
CA VAL A 139 -0.47 -16.51 6.67
C VAL A 139 -1.11 -17.70 5.92
N LYS A 140 -0.77 -18.93 6.29
CA LYS A 140 -1.41 -20.14 5.71
C LYS A 140 -2.88 -20.25 6.12
N ARG A 141 -3.22 -19.93 7.36
CA ARG A 141 -4.61 -19.86 7.84
C ARG A 141 -5.38 -18.79 7.07
N ASP A 142 -4.84 -17.57 6.96
CA ASP A 142 -5.48 -16.47 6.27
C ASP A 142 -5.74 -16.82 4.80
N TYR A 143 -4.72 -17.31 4.10
CA TYR A 143 -4.87 -17.80 2.72
C TYR A 143 -5.97 -18.88 2.62
N SER A 144 -5.92 -19.91 3.47
CA SER A 144 -6.82 -21.06 3.36
C SER A 144 -8.27 -20.70 3.67
N SER A 145 -8.51 -19.83 4.67
CA SER A 145 -9.85 -19.40 5.05
C SER A 145 -10.47 -18.44 4.03
N TRP A 146 -9.65 -17.57 3.40
CA TRP A 146 -10.13 -16.59 2.42
C TRP A 146 -10.18 -17.11 0.99
N LEU A 147 -9.58 -18.28 0.70
CA LEU A 147 -9.58 -18.84 -0.67
C LEU A 147 -11.00 -19.09 -1.21
N ALA A 148 -11.96 -19.49 -0.36
CA ALA A 148 -13.36 -19.68 -0.76
C ALA A 148 -14.06 -18.36 -1.15
N LYS A 149 -13.54 -17.21 -0.69
CA LYS A 149 -14.06 -15.88 -1.04
C LYS A 149 -13.61 -15.42 -2.42
N MET A 150 -12.53 -16.00 -2.97
CA MET A 150 -11.95 -15.58 -4.25
C MET A 150 -12.89 -15.90 -5.41
N SER A 151 -13.02 -14.94 -6.31
CA SER A 151 -13.79 -15.09 -7.56
C SER A 151 -13.00 -15.82 -8.64
N GLU A 152 -13.63 -16.11 -9.78
CA GLU A 152 -12.96 -16.63 -10.97
C GLU A 152 -11.92 -15.66 -11.58
N LYS A 153 -11.90 -14.40 -11.15
CA LYS A 153 -10.90 -13.39 -11.52
C LYS A 153 -9.93 -13.09 -10.37
N GLY A 154 -9.97 -13.90 -9.31
CA GLY A 154 -9.26 -13.65 -8.07
C GLY A 154 -7.75 -13.54 -8.22
N ILE A 155 -7.18 -12.48 -7.66
CA ILE A 155 -5.75 -12.28 -7.44
C ILE A 155 -5.51 -12.14 -5.95
N ILE A 156 -4.51 -12.84 -5.43
CA ILE A 156 -4.03 -12.69 -4.07
C ILE A 156 -2.66 -12.02 -4.12
N LEU A 157 -2.49 -10.97 -3.33
CA LEU A 157 -1.21 -10.35 -3.04
C LEU A 157 -0.71 -10.82 -1.68
N PHE A 158 0.56 -11.19 -1.60
CA PHE A 158 1.26 -11.50 -0.36
C PHE A 158 2.40 -10.50 -0.17
N HIS A 159 2.39 -9.74 0.91
CA HIS A 159 3.55 -8.92 1.30
C HIS A 159 4.59 -9.78 2.03
N ASP A 160 5.81 -9.27 2.21
CA ASP A 160 6.92 -9.91 2.92
C ASP A 160 7.43 -11.25 2.34
N THR A 161 7.25 -11.46 1.05
CA THR A 161 7.64 -12.72 0.38
C THR A 161 9.15 -13.00 0.33
N VAL A 162 9.99 -12.03 0.68
CA VAL A 162 11.46 -12.20 0.70
C VAL A 162 12.06 -12.06 2.10
N VAL A 163 11.25 -11.75 3.10
CA VAL A 163 11.70 -11.65 4.50
C VAL A 163 11.87 -13.04 5.10
N THR A 164 13.05 -13.34 5.65
CA THR A 164 13.42 -14.67 6.19
C THR A 164 13.82 -14.66 7.66
N ASP A 165 13.90 -13.49 8.26
CA ASP A 165 14.21 -13.28 9.67
C ASP A 165 12.95 -13.11 10.53
N ARG A 166 13.10 -12.88 11.83
CA ARG A 166 12.01 -12.55 12.77
C ARG A 166 10.83 -13.55 12.77
N ASN A 167 11.08 -14.82 12.50
CA ASN A 167 10.06 -15.87 12.38
C ASN A 167 9.00 -15.61 11.29
N PHE A 168 9.36 -14.86 10.24
CA PHE A 168 8.49 -14.67 9.08
C PHE A 168 8.43 -15.96 8.26
N GLY A 169 7.25 -16.38 7.87
CA GLY A 169 6.99 -17.59 7.10
C GLY A 169 6.25 -17.35 5.78
N VAL A 170 5.97 -16.09 5.42
CA VAL A 170 5.31 -15.74 4.15
C VAL A 170 6.12 -16.28 2.96
N HIS A 171 7.44 -16.13 3.00
CA HIS A 171 8.36 -16.65 1.97
C HIS A 171 8.27 -18.18 1.78
N GLN A 172 7.93 -18.94 2.84
CA GLN A 172 7.75 -20.39 2.77
C GLN A 172 6.44 -20.71 2.05
N LEU A 173 5.33 -20.13 2.49
CA LEU A 173 4.02 -20.31 1.86
C LEU A 173 4.04 -19.86 0.40
N TRP A 174 4.70 -18.76 0.08
CA TRP A 174 4.88 -18.28 -1.29
C TRP A 174 5.54 -19.34 -2.18
N ARG A 175 6.62 -19.96 -1.72
CA ARG A 175 7.31 -21.02 -2.46
C ARG A 175 6.46 -22.27 -2.70
N GLU A 176 5.54 -22.58 -1.79
CA GLU A 176 4.61 -23.70 -1.92
C GLU A 176 3.52 -23.41 -2.94
N LEU A 177 2.98 -22.19 -2.95
CA LEU A 177 1.80 -21.82 -3.75
C LEU A 177 2.16 -21.37 -5.16
N ALA A 178 3.20 -20.57 -5.32
CA ALA A 178 3.54 -19.91 -6.58
C ALA A 178 3.63 -20.88 -7.79
N PRO A 179 4.22 -22.08 -7.68
CA PRO A 179 4.32 -23.00 -8.82
C PRO A 179 2.97 -23.49 -9.37
N SER A 180 1.88 -23.37 -8.58
CA SER A 180 0.56 -23.86 -8.95
C SER A 180 -0.30 -22.85 -9.71
N PHE A 181 0.12 -21.59 -9.79
CA PHE A 181 -0.67 -20.51 -10.37
C PHE A 181 0.18 -19.59 -11.25
N PRO A 182 -0.42 -18.86 -12.22
CA PRO A 182 0.26 -17.72 -12.82
C PRO A 182 0.65 -16.70 -11.74
N HIS A 183 1.92 -16.33 -11.68
CA HIS A 183 2.45 -15.51 -10.60
C HIS A 183 3.59 -14.60 -11.05
N PHE A 184 3.89 -13.60 -10.22
CA PHE A 184 5.11 -12.80 -10.27
C PHE A 184 5.49 -12.36 -8.86
N ASN A 185 6.80 -12.18 -8.60
CA ASN A 185 7.27 -11.69 -7.31
C ASN A 185 8.19 -10.48 -7.48
N PHE A 186 7.83 -9.36 -6.85
CA PHE A 186 8.73 -8.25 -6.63
C PHE A 186 9.61 -8.54 -5.41
N GLU A 187 10.88 -8.09 -5.45
CA GLU A 187 11.86 -8.38 -4.40
C GLU A 187 12.22 -7.14 -3.57
N HIS A 188 11.86 -5.92 -4.02
CA HIS A 188 12.02 -4.69 -3.25
C HIS A 188 10.91 -4.54 -2.20
N GLY A 189 11.05 -3.59 -1.26
CA GLY A 189 10.02 -3.29 -0.25
C GLY A 189 9.55 -4.50 0.54
N CYS A 190 10.47 -5.37 1.01
CA CYS A 190 10.18 -6.65 1.69
C CYS A 190 9.58 -7.74 0.79
N GLY A 191 9.34 -7.46 -0.48
CA GLY A 191 8.75 -8.38 -1.44
C GLY A 191 7.23 -8.30 -1.53
N LEU A 192 6.72 -8.44 -2.76
CA LEU A 192 5.28 -8.53 -3.02
C LEU A 192 5.02 -9.61 -4.07
N GLY A 193 4.38 -10.69 -3.64
CA GLY A 193 3.96 -11.80 -4.49
C GLY A 193 2.56 -11.58 -5.05
N ILE A 194 2.39 -11.83 -6.35
CA ILE A 194 1.13 -11.76 -7.08
C ILE A 194 0.75 -13.18 -7.47
N LEU A 195 -0.39 -13.66 -7.03
CA LEU A 195 -0.89 -15.02 -7.29
C LEU A 195 -2.26 -14.94 -7.96
N ALA A 196 -2.35 -15.30 -9.25
CA ALA A 196 -3.61 -15.29 -9.97
C ALA A 196 -4.34 -16.63 -9.77
N VAL A 197 -5.16 -16.71 -8.73
CA VAL A 197 -5.86 -17.95 -8.32
C VAL A 197 -7.14 -18.21 -9.13
N GLY A 198 -7.77 -17.16 -9.65
CA GLY A 198 -8.95 -17.27 -10.50
C GLY A 198 -8.61 -17.77 -11.91
N LYS A 199 -9.53 -18.51 -12.52
CA LYS A 199 -9.33 -19.14 -13.84
C LYS A 199 -9.63 -18.21 -15.01
N GLU A 200 -10.38 -17.11 -14.77
CA GLU A 200 -10.87 -16.16 -15.77
C GLU A 200 -10.18 -14.80 -15.63
N GLN A 201 -8.85 -14.78 -15.64
CA GLN A 201 -8.09 -13.54 -15.51
C GLN A 201 -8.37 -12.58 -16.67
N PRO A 202 -8.52 -11.25 -16.39
CA PRO A 202 -8.55 -10.25 -17.45
C PRO A 202 -7.31 -10.34 -18.35
N GLU A 203 -7.49 -10.17 -19.67
CA GLU A 203 -6.40 -10.21 -20.64
C GLU A 203 -5.25 -9.26 -20.28
N ALA A 204 -5.56 -8.06 -19.75
CA ALA A 204 -4.57 -7.10 -19.33
C ALA A 204 -3.67 -7.62 -18.20
N VAL A 205 -4.24 -8.37 -17.24
CA VAL A 205 -3.49 -9.03 -16.16
C VAL A 205 -2.63 -10.16 -16.70
N THR A 206 -3.18 -11.00 -17.56
CA THR A 206 -2.44 -12.10 -18.20
C THR A 206 -1.25 -11.57 -19.02
N ASN A 207 -1.47 -10.54 -19.81
CA ASN A 207 -0.41 -9.89 -20.59
C ASN A 207 0.67 -9.25 -19.70
N PHE A 208 0.28 -8.63 -18.57
CA PHE A 208 1.23 -8.13 -17.59
C PHE A 208 2.09 -9.26 -17.02
N LEU A 209 1.48 -10.33 -16.50
CA LEU A 209 2.22 -11.44 -15.90
C LEU A 209 3.16 -12.13 -16.90
N GLN A 210 2.72 -12.34 -18.15
CA GLN A 210 3.57 -12.90 -19.21
C GLN A 210 4.76 -11.99 -19.51
N THR A 211 4.52 -10.67 -19.67
CA THR A 211 5.57 -9.69 -19.94
C THR A 211 6.54 -9.59 -18.76
N ALA A 212 6.01 -9.55 -17.52
CA ALA A 212 6.81 -9.47 -16.31
C ALA A 212 7.71 -10.69 -16.14
N ASN A 213 7.20 -11.90 -16.36
CA ASN A 213 8.00 -13.11 -16.27
C ASN A 213 9.05 -13.23 -17.39
N ALA A 214 8.72 -12.84 -18.62
CA ALA A 214 9.66 -12.81 -19.74
C ALA A 214 10.80 -11.80 -19.55
N ASN A 215 10.58 -10.75 -18.74
CA ASN A 215 11.53 -9.65 -18.50
C ASN A 215 11.67 -9.38 -16.99
N ALA A 216 11.83 -10.41 -16.16
CA ALA A 216 11.69 -10.33 -14.71
C ALA A 216 12.62 -9.28 -14.06
N SER A 217 13.89 -9.28 -14.42
CA SER A 217 14.88 -8.31 -13.89
C SER A 217 14.48 -6.87 -14.22
N THR A 218 14.18 -6.59 -15.49
CA THR A 218 13.78 -5.23 -15.92
C THR A 218 12.47 -4.79 -15.28
N THR A 219 11.50 -5.69 -15.14
CA THR A 219 10.22 -5.39 -14.48
C THR A 219 10.44 -5.01 -13.02
N ARG A 220 11.24 -5.78 -12.27
CA ARG A 220 11.60 -5.46 -10.88
C ARG A 220 12.30 -4.11 -10.77
N GLU A 221 13.26 -3.84 -11.66
CA GLU A 221 14.00 -2.58 -11.68
C GLU A 221 13.09 -1.37 -11.95
N VAL A 222 12.18 -1.48 -12.92
CA VAL A 222 11.20 -0.42 -13.23
C VAL A 222 10.34 -0.10 -12.00
N PHE A 223 9.71 -1.09 -11.39
CA PHE A 223 8.83 -0.86 -10.25
C PHE A 223 9.57 -0.40 -9.00
N SER A 224 10.73 -0.96 -8.71
CA SER A 224 11.62 -0.49 -7.66
C SER A 224 12.05 0.96 -7.86
N SER A 225 12.35 1.37 -9.11
CA SER A 225 12.70 2.76 -9.43
C SER A 225 11.52 3.72 -9.26
N LEU A 226 10.31 3.31 -9.67
CA LEU A 226 9.08 4.08 -9.44
C LEU A 226 8.78 4.25 -7.94
N GLY A 227 8.96 3.19 -7.16
CA GLY A 227 8.79 3.22 -5.71
C GLY A 227 9.81 4.13 -5.02
N ARG A 228 11.10 4.01 -5.35
CA ARG A 228 12.15 4.89 -4.83
C ARG A 228 11.92 6.36 -5.18
N ARG A 229 11.33 6.65 -6.35
CA ARG A 229 10.92 8.01 -6.71
C ARG A 229 9.94 8.58 -5.69
N LEU A 230 8.91 7.81 -5.29
CA LEU A 230 7.92 8.25 -4.30
C LEU A 230 8.56 8.52 -2.93
N GLN A 231 9.48 7.65 -2.50
CA GLN A 231 10.24 7.87 -1.25
C GLN A 231 11.09 9.14 -1.33
N ALA A 232 11.80 9.37 -2.44
CA ALA A 232 12.60 10.57 -2.64
C ALA A 232 11.74 11.84 -2.65
N GLU A 233 10.60 11.83 -3.31
CA GLU A 233 9.64 12.94 -3.33
C GLU A 233 9.12 13.27 -1.92
N MET A 234 8.85 12.24 -1.11
CA MET A 234 8.42 12.40 0.29
C MET A 234 9.52 13.05 1.15
N VAL A 235 10.76 12.57 1.06
CA VAL A 235 11.91 13.15 1.78
C VAL A 235 12.14 14.61 1.36
N LEU A 236 12.02 14.92 0.07
CA LEU A 236 12.16 16.29 -0.42
C LEU A 236 11.04 17.21 0.08
N ALA A 237 9.80 16.69 0.20
CA ALA A 237 8.68 17.46 0.75
C ALA A 237 8.92 17.83 2.22
N ASP A 238 9.31 16.84 3.05
CA ASP A 238 9.65 17.04 4.46
C ASP A 238 10.77 18.07 4.62
N THR A 239 11.85 17.93 3.84
CA THR A 239 12.99 18.86 3.89
C THR A 239 12.57 20.29 3.54
N ARG A 240 11.68 20.47 2.55
CA ARG A 240 11.15 21.80 2.17
C ARG A 240 10.30 22.41 3.30
N GLU A 241 9.48 21.59 3.95
CA GLU A 241 8.66 22.03 5.09
C GLU A 241 9.53 22.47 6.27
N GLU A 242 10.54 21.68 6.64
CA GLU A 242 11.52 22.04 7.68
C GLU A 242 12.27 23.35 7.35
N MET A 243 12.73 23.53 6.12
CA MET A 243 13.39 24.76 5.68
C MET A 243 12.45 25.98 5.76
N THR A 244 11.18 25.79 5.44
CA THR A 244 10.17 26.84 5.52
C THR A 244 9.94 27.26 6.98
N VAL A 245 9.80 26.30 7.88
CA VAL A 245 9.66 26.55 9.34
C VAL A 245 10.89 27.28 9.89
N LEU A 246 12.09 26.79 9.55
CA LEU A 246 13.35 27.44 9.99
C LEU A 246 13.48 28.87 9.48
N SER A 247 13.07 29.12 8.23
CA SER A 247 13.09 30.48 7.65
C SER A 247 12.12 31.41 8.37
N ALA A 248 10.91 30.93 8.68
CA ALA A 248 9.90 31.67 9.45
C ALA A 248 10.39 31.99 10.87
N LEU A 249 11.01 31.02 11.55
CA LEU A 249 11.62 31.22 12.88
C LEU A 249 12.74 32.28 12.83
N LYS A 250 13.63 32.23 11.83
CA LYS A 250 14.69 33.24 11.65
C LYS A 250 14.12 34.65 11.47
N ILE A 251 13.05 34.80 10.67
CA ILE A 251 12.37 36.09 10.49
C ILE A 251 11.77 36.59 11.81
N THR A 252 11.13 35.70 12.53
CA THR A 252 10.51 36.03 13.84
C THR A 252 11.57 36.46 14.85
N CYS A 253 12.67 35.71 14.99
CA CYS A 253 13.78 36.06 15.87
C CYS A 253 14.38 37.44 15.51
N ARG A 254 14.59 37.73 14.21
CA ARG A 254 15.09 39.03 13.77
C ARG A 254 14.14 40.18 14.15
N LYS A 255 12.81 39.98 14.02
CA LYS A 255 11.81 40.98 14.40
C LYS A 255 11.83 41.21 15.90
N VAL A 256 11.89 40.15 16.71
CA VAL A 256 11.97 40.24 18.18
C VAL A 256 13.24 40.94 18.62
N CYS A 257 14.40 40.56 18.09
CA CYS A 257 15.68 41.25 18.37
C CYS A 257 15.62 42.75 18.01
N LYS A 258 15.03 43.10 16.87
CA LYS A 258 14.89 44.50 16.45
C LYS A 258 13.99 45.28 17.40
N LEU A 259 12.88 44.68 17.89
CA LEU A 259 11.98 45.30 18.87
C LEU A 259 12.67 45.48 20.24
N LEU A 260 13.45 44.53 20.69
CA LEU A 260 14.22 44.62 21.95
C LEU A 260 15.30 45.71 21.82
N LEU A 261 16.02 45.78 20.71
CA LEU A 261 17.01 46.86 20.51
C LEU A 261 16.36 48.23 20.48
N LEU A 262 15.19 48.38 19.87
CA LEU A 262 14.44 49.63 19.90
C LEU A 262 13.94 49.98 21.30
N ARG A 263 13.56 49.00 22.14
CA ARG A 263 13.06 49.21 23.49
C ARG A 263 14.19 49.53 24.49
N PHE A 264 15.38 48.96 24.31
CA PHE A 264 16.55 49.19 25.17
C PHE A 264 17.52 50.25 24.62
N GLY A 265 17.41 50.60 23.35
CA GLY A 265 18.23 51.65 22.70
C GLY A 265 17.84 53.07 23.15
N PHE A 266 16.69 53.27 23.80
CA PHE A 266 16.25 54.58 24.34
C PHE A 266 16.91 54.96 25.68
N PHE A 267 17.73 54.10 26.28
CA PHE A 267 18.42 54.37 27.54
C PHE A 267 19.91 54.74 27.38
N ARG A 268 20.37 55.10 26.18
CA ARG A 268 21.71 55.67 25.99
C ARG A 268 21.64 57.03 25.32
N LYS A 269 21.02 58.00 26.03
CA LYS A 269 21.26 59.45 25.84
C LYS A 269 20.86 60.15 27.13
N SER A 270 21.78 60.25 28.02
CA SER A 270 21.93 61.35 29.01
C SER A 270 23.33 61.28 29.55
#